data_b2e80534b2af7530469475401826ebcf
#
_entry.id   b2e80534b2af7530469475401826ebcf
#
_cell.length_a   1.000
_cell.length_b   1.000
_cell.length_c   1.000
_cell.angle_alpha   90.00
_cell.angle_beta   90.00
_cell.angle_gamma   90.00
#
_symmetry.space_group_name_H-M   'P 1'
#
loop_
_entity.id
_entity.type
_entity.pdbx_description
1 polymer ?
#
loop_
_entity_poly.entity_id
_entity_poly.type
_entity_poly.pdbx_seq_one_letter_code
_entity_poly.pdbx_strand_id
1 'polypeptide(L)'
;MDNPEAGTSAAPQALRIGATESANPGNIKISVPAGKRVLAVEFIGNIVNKFSASEETMSGAKWTCADGSAVETVTFTATKDCKVTAINITCYLVDSSGIGITATDDNLHSEYYNLNGVKVNETNIKPGLYIVRQGTKARKIIVK
;
A
#
# COMPACT_ATOMS: atom_id res chain seq x y z
N MET A 1 -22.67 -7.21 21.49
CA MET A 1 -21.67 -7.73 20.51
C MET A 1 -21.75 -9.23 20.58
N ASP A 2 -22.65 -9.81 19.82
CA ASP A 2 -22.73 -11.26 19.76
C ASP A 2 -21.57 -11.77 18.91
N ASN A 3 -20.63 -12.43 19.58
CA ASN A 3 -19.60 -13.19 18.92
C ASN A 3 -20.27 -14.45 18.34
N PRO A 4 -20.54 -14.54 17.05
CA PRO A 4 -21.16 -15.74 16.53
C PRO A 4 -20.10 -16.84 16.49
N GLU A 5 -20.24 -17.76 17.41
CA GLU A 5 -19.63 -19.08 17.37
C GLU A 5 -18.11 -19.12 17.37
N ALA A 6 -17.54 -18.85 18.53
CA ALA A 6 -16.25 -19.42 18.88
C ALA A 6 -16.50 -20.92 19.07
N GLY A 7 -15.97 -21.68 18.16
CA GLY A 7 -15.88 -23.09 18.37
C GLY A 7 -16.55 -23.93 17.31
N THR A 8 -15.75 -24.66 16.75
CA THR A 8 -15.75 -25.87 15.95
C THR A 8 -15.42 -25.61 14.49
N SER A 9 -14.21 -26.01 14.16
CA SER A 9 -13.76 -26.34 12.81
C SER A 9 -13.62 -25.15 11.84
N ALA A 10 -12.41 -24.66 11.70
CA ALA A 10 -11.77 -24.19 10.45
C ALA A 10 -12.62 -23.44 9.38
N ALA A 11 -13.76 -22.92 9.73
CA ALA A 11 -14.40 -21.94 8.85
C ALA A 11 -13.70 -20.59 9.06
N PRO A 12 -13.27 -19.88 7.99
CA PRO A 12 -12.68 -18.56 8.13
C PRO A 12 -13.67 -17.67 8.89
N GLN A 13 -13.24 -17.15 10.03
CA GLN A 13 -14.05 -16.25 10.84
C GLN A 13 -14.31 -15.00 9.99
N ALA A 14 -15.56 -14.74 9.69
CA ALA A 14 -15.93 -13.58 8.89
C ALA A 14 -16.41 -12.48 9.81
N LEU A 15 -15.85 -11.29 9.65
CA LEU A 15 -16.33 -10.09 10.29
C LEU A 15 -17.67 -9.66 9.65
N ARG A 16 -18.73 -9.63 10.44
CA ARG A 16 -20.01 -9.06 10.02
C ARG A 16 -20.03 -7.58 10.36
N ILE A 17 -20.37 -6.75 9.38
CA ILE A 17 -20.48 -5.31 9.53
C ILE A 17 -21.88 -4.94 9.06
N GLY A 18 -22.70 -4.43 9.98
CA GLY A 18 -24.06 -4.01 9.70
C GLY A 18 -24.10 -2.55 9.25
N ALA A 19 -24.83 -2.27 8.19
CA ALA A 19 -25.38 -0.96 7.95
C ALA A 19 -26.72 -0.93 8.65
N THR A 20 -26.75 -0.57 9.90
CA THR A 20 -28.03 -0.30 10.53
C THR A 20 -28.60 1.00 9.97
N GLU A 21 -29.88 1.03 9.67
CA GLU A 21 -30.64 2.25 9.37
C GLU A 21 -30.60 3.26 10.53
N SER A 22 -29.99 2.88 11.64
CA SER A 22 -29.70 3.71 12.80
C SER A 22 -28.38 4.44 12.62
N ALA A 23 -28.27 5.61 13.18
CA ALA A 23 -27.24 6.65 13.17
C ALA A 23 -25.74 6.22 13.25
N ASN A 24 -25.39 4.95 13.29
CA ASN A 24 -24.02 4.46 13.37
C ASN A 24 -23.78 3.26 12.44
N PRO A 25 -23.50 3.49 11.15
CA PRO A 25 -23.06 2.42 10.26
C PRO A 25 -21.71 1.87 10.74
N GLY A 26 -21.51 0.56 10.55
CA GLY A 26 -20.24 -0.07 10.88
C GLY A 26 -19.10 0.48 10.01
N ASN A 27 -17.95 0.75 10.63
CA ASN A 27 -16.80 1.32 9.96
C ASN A 27 -15.58 0.41 10.09
N ILE A 28 -14.77 0.36 9.05
CA ILE A 28 -13.41 -0.20 9.07
C ILE A 28 -12.44 0.96 8.82
N LYS A 29 -11.58 1.25 9.80
CA LYS A 29 -10.52 2.21 9.66
C LYS A 29 -9.20 1.46 9.43
N ILE A 30 -8.53 1.76 8.33
CA ILE A 30 -7.21 1.23 8.00
C ILE A 30 -6.21 2.37 8.16
N SER A 31 -5.22 2.16 9.02
CA SER A 31 -4.13 3.11 9.25
C SER A 31 -2.80 2.39 9.11
N VAL A 32 -1.82 3.04 8.50
CA VAL A 32 -0.47 2.52 8.35
C VAL A 32 0.51 3.35 9.19
N PRO A 33 1.63 2.74 9.64
CA PRO A 33 2.67 3.45 10.37
C PRO A 33 3.25 4.64 9.59
N ALA A 34 3.84 5.59 10.30
CA ALA A 34 4.57 6.71 9.70
C ALA A 34 5.60 6.21 8.67
N GLY A 35 5.71 6.91 7.56
CA GLY A 35 6.57 6.51 6.44
C GLY A 35 5.95 5.48 5.49
N LYS A 36 4.70 5.08 5.73
CA LYS A 36 3.94 4.24 4.79
C LYS A 36 2.68 4.97 4.30
N ARG A 37 2.21 4.57 3.14
CA ARG A 37 0.94 5.04 2.55
C ARG A 37 0.15 3.85 2.03
N VAL A 38 -1.16 3.92 2.17
CA VAL A 38 -2.08 2.94 1.59
C VAL A 38 -2.29 3.27 0.12
N LEU A 39 -2.05 2.31 -0.74
CA LEU A 39 -2.22 2.43 -2.19
C LEU A 39 -3.53 1.82 -2.65
N ALA A 40 -3.87 0.66 -2.11
CA ALA A 40 -5.12 -0.03 -2.44
C ALA A 40 -5.59 -0.90 -1.27
N VAL A 41 -6.90 -1.09 -1.18
CA VAL A 41 -7.55 -1.99 -0.24
C VAL A 41 -8.57 -2.82 -1.01
N GLU A 42 -8.49 -4.13 -0.86
CA GLU A 42 -9.43 -5.07 -1.45
C GLU A 42 -10.08 -5.90 -0.36
N PHE A 43 -11.38 -5.90 -0.33
CA PHE A 43 -12.16 -6.70 0.61
C PHE A 43 -12.58 -8.01 -0.05
N ILE A 44 -12.49 -9.10 0.69
CA ILE A 44 -12.93 -10.42 0.26
C ILE A 44 -14.14 -10.82 1.09
N GLY A 45 -15.22 -11.25 0.42
CA GLY A 45 -16.46 -11.65 1.06
C GLY A 45 -17.70 -11.20 0.30
N ASN A 46 -18.84 -11.11 0.99
CA ASN A 46 -20.07 -10.59 0.40
C ASN A 46 -20.16 -9.06 0.58
N ILE A 47 -19.40 -8.31 -0.24
CA ILE A 47 -19.12 -6.90 -0.01
C ILE A 47 -19.23 -5.99 -1.22
N VAL A 48 -19.48 -6.52 -2.43
CA VAL A 48 -19.55 -5.71 -3.66
C VAL A 48 -20.60 -4.60 -3.51
N ASN A 49 -20.17 -3.34 -3.70
CA ASN A 49 -21.00 -2.13 -3.56
C ASN A 49 -21.67 -1.98 -2.19
N LYS A 50 -21.00 -2.43 -1.12
CA LYS A 50 -21.51 -2.34 0.25
C LYS A 50 -20.70 -1.43 1.16
N PHE A 51 -19.63 -0.82 0.64
CA PHE A 51 -18.82 0.18 1.34
C PHE A 51 -18.76 1.49 0.56
N SER A 52 -18.65 2.58 1.30
CA SER A 52 -18.12 3.86 0.82
C SER A 52 -16.79 4.13 1.51
N ALA A 53 -15.84 4.73 0.81
CA ALA A 53 -14.59 5.17 1.39
C ALA A 53 -14.64 6.65 1.77
N SER A 54 -13.86 7.06 2.77
CA SER A 54 -13.74 8.48 3.18
C SER A 54 -13.11 9.34 2.09
N GLU A 55 -12.28 8.73 1.29
CA GLU A 55 -11.60 9.38 0.17
C GLU A 55 -11.72 8.47 -1.05
N GLU A 56 -11.92 9.07 -2.20
CA GLU A 56 -12.09 8.39 -3.48
C GLU A 56 -13.23 7.38 -3.54
N THR A 57 -13.48 6.83 -4.71
CA THR A 57 -14.60 5.93 -4.96
C THR A 57 -14.15 4.49 -5.00
N MET A 58 -14.93 3.60 -4.40
CA MET A 58 -14.72 2.17 -4.52
C MET A 58 -15.18 1.66 -5.89
N SER A 59 -14.39 0.78 -6.48
CA SER A 59 -14.79 -0.03 -7.65
C SER A 59 -15.12 -1.44 -7.18
N GLY A 60 -16.40 -1.73 -7.02
CA GLY A 60 -16.86 -3.03 -6.51
C GLY A 60 -16.40 -3.31 -5.08
N ALA A 61 -15.45 -4.20 -4.92
CA ALA A 61 -14.84 -4.61 -3.64
C ALA A 61 -13.47 -3.97 -3.41
N LYS A 62 -12.97 -3.19 -4.35
CA LYS A 62 -11.62 -2.62 -4.31
C LYS A 62 -11.67 -1.09 -4.26
N TRP A 63 -10.86 -0.55 -3.39
CA TRP A 63 -10.51 0.87 -3.33
C TRP A 63 -9.06 1.05 -3.80
N THR A 64 -8.80 2.07 -4.56
CA THR A 64 -7.45 2.45 -5.02
C THR A 64 -7.32 3.96 -4.90
N CYS A 65 -6.25 4.44 -4.32
CA CYS A 65 -6.00 5.87 -4.27
C CYS A 65 -5.60 6.38 -5.67
N ALA A 66 -5.95 7.64 -5.97
CA ALA A 66 -5.49 8.29 -7.18
C ALA A 66 -3.97 8.54 -7.12
N ASP A 67 -3.34 8.62 -8.28
CA ASP A 67 -1.91 8.89 -8.39
C ASP A 67 -1.52 10.15 -7.61
N GLY A 68 -0.63 9.98 -6.64
CA GLY A 68 -0.10 11.05 -5.80
C GLY A 68 -0.91 11.42 -4.55
N SER A 69 -2.10 10.84 -4.35
CA SER A 69 -2.96 11.12 -3.19
C SER A 69 -2.94 10.04 -2.10
N ALA A 70 -1.99 9.13 -2.15
CA ALA A 70 -1.89 8.05 -1.18
C ALA A 70 -1.93 8.52 0.28
N VAL A 71 -2.73 7.86 1.08
CA VAL A 71 -3.12 8.30 2.42
C VAL A 71 -2.51 7.43 3.54
N GLU A 72 -2.35 8.00 4.73
CA GLU A 72 -1.94 7.24 5.93
C GLU A 72 -3.11 6.49 6.56
N THR A 73 -4.31 7.01 6.34
CA THR A 73 -5.53 6.45 6.92
C THR A 73 -6.65 6.55 5.92
N VAL A 74 -7.43 5.48 5.78
CA VAL A 74 -8.67 5.45 5.02
C VAL A 74 -9.76 4.79 5.86
N THR A 75 -10.97 5.33 5.83
CA THR A 75 -12.13 4.79 6.54
C THR A 75 -13.15 4.30 5.54
N PHE A 76 -13.61 3.08 5.72
CA PHE A 76 -14.65 2.45 4.92
C PHE A 76 -15.92 2.34 5.77
N THR A 77 -17.01 2.91 5.30
CA THR A 77 -18.31 2.89 5.96
C THR A 77 -19.24 1.93 5.25
N ALA A 78 -19.83 1.01 6.00
CA ALA A 78 -20.78 0.06 5.43
C ALA A 78 -22.08 0.78 5.05
N THR A 79 -22.48 0.66 3.80
CA THR A 79 -23.75 1.18 3.27
C THR A 79 -24.86 0.12 3.29
N LYS A 80 -24.49 -1.15 3.39
CA LYS A 80 -25.35 -2.32 3.50
C LYS A 80 -24.68 -3.39 4.33
N ASP A 81 -25.47 -4.27 4.91
CA ASP A 81 -24.93 -5.42 5.65
C ASP A 81 -23.97 -6.23 4.80
N CYS A 82 -22.80 -6.48 5.34
CA CYS A 82 -21.74 -7.18 4.64
C CYS A 82 -21.02 -8.18 5.54
N LYS A 83 -20.36 -9.13 4.90
CA LYS A 83 -19.54 -10.14 5.53
C LYS A 83 -18.16 -10.11 4.91
N VAL A 84 -17.16 -9.70 5.68
CA VAL A 84 -15.75 -9.62 5.27
C VAL A 84 -15.01 -10.84 5.79
N THR A 85 -14.37 -11.58 4.91
CA THR A 85 -13.57 -12.78 5.25
C THR A 85 -12.08 -12.50 5.23
N ALA A 86 -11.62 -11.56 4.38
CA ALA A 86 -10.25 -11.10 4.36
C ALA A 86 -10.16 -9.66 3.84
N ILE A 87 -9.07 -9.00 4.14
CA ILE A 87 -8.74 -7.65 3.65
C ILE A 87 -7.30 -7.70 3.14
N ASN A 88 -7.10 -7.41 1.86
CA ASN A 88 -5.79 -7.24 1.25
C ASN A 88 -5.44 -5.76 1.21
N ILE A 89 -4.32 -5.38 1.80
CA ILE A 89 -3.87 -3.99 1.86
C ILE A 89 -2.56 -3.88 1.10
N THR A 90 -2.53 -3.04 0.07
CA THR A 90 -1.31 -2.68 -0.66
C THR A 90 -0.81 -1.35 -0.14
N CYS A 91 0.44 -1.35 0.34
CA CYS A 91 1.11 -0.15 0.84
C CYS A 91 2.43 0.06 0.13
N TYR A 92 2.90 1.30 0.10
CA TYR A 92 4.27 1.61 -0.28
C TYR A 92 4.98 2.41 0.83
N LEU A 93 6.30 2.35 0.84
CA LEU A 93 7.12 3.15 1.73
C LEU A 93 7.27 4.55 1.13
N VAL A 94 6.93 5.56 1.91
CA VAL A 94 7.35 6.93 1.61
C VAL A 94 8.75 7.08 2.15
N ASP A 95 9.72 7.06 1.26
CA ASP A 95 11.10 7.32 1.65
C ASP A 95 11.19 8.77 2.12
N SER A 96 11.53 8.95 3.40
CA SER A 96 11.70 10.28 4.00
C SER A 96 12.90 11.05 3.42
N SER A 97 13.67 10.42 2.56
CA SER A 97 14.80 11.03 1.85
C SER A 97 14.42 11.73 0.54
N GLY A 98 13.14 11.81 0.20
CA GLY A 98 12.66 12.53 -1.00
C GLY A 98 13.01 11.88 -2.34
N ILE A 99 13.54 10.65 -2.32
CA ILE A 99 13.82 9.87 -3.53
C ILE A 99 12.81 8.73 -3.61
N GLY A 100 11.75 8.92 -4.38
CA GLY A 100 10.76 7.87 -4.64
C GLY A 100 11.44 6.68 -5.33
N ILE A 101 11.40 5.50 -4.72
CA ILE A 101 11.73 4.25 -5.41
C ILE A 101 10.52 3.90 -6.26
N THR A 102 10.51 4.32 -7.50
CA THR A 102 9.61 3.76 -8.49
C THR A 102 10.16 2.40 -8.93
N ALA A 103 9.26 1.44 -9.13
CA ALA A 103 9.61 0.11 -9.62
C ALA A 103 10.69 0.20 -10.70
N THR A 104 11.79 -0.51 -10.47
CA THR A 104 12.88 -0.60 -11.41
C THR A 104 12.38 -1.33 -12.64
N ASP A 105 12.42 -0.65 -13.78
CA ASP A 105 12.38 -1.31 -15.07
C ASP A 105 13.71 -2.05 -15.19
N ASP A 106 13.70 -3.37 -15.02
CA ASP A 106 14.90 -4.23 -14.94
C ASP A 106 15.75 -4.23 -16.23
N ASN A 107 15.32 -3.50 -17.26
CA ASN A 107 16.02 -3.35 -18.53
C ASN A 107 16.84 -2.07 -18.69
N LEU A 108 16.89 -1.19 -17.71
CA LEU A 108 17.68 0.05 -17.82
C LEU A 108 19.12 -0.20 -17.36
N HIS A 109 20.07 0.02 -18.28
CA HIS A 109 21.50 -0.02 -18.00
C HIS A 109 21.84 0.94 -16.87
N SER A 110 22.53 0.42 -15.83
CA SER A 110 22.98 1.21 -14.68
C SER A 110 24.31 1.89 -14.98
N GLU A 111 24.41 3.16 -14.75
CA GLU A 111 25.64 3.94 -14.83
C GLU A 111 26.09 4.34 -13.42
N TYR A 112 27.35 4.14 -13.11
CA TYR A 112 27.94 4.46 -11.82
C TYR A 112 28.82 5.70 -11.91
N TYR A 113 28.68 6.60 -10.95
CA TYR A 113 29.47 7.83 -10.84
C TYR A 113 30.07 7.96 -9.45
N ASN A 114 31.32 8.40 -9.36
CA ASN A 114 31.90 8.78 -8.08
C ASN A 114 31.36 10.13 -7.61
N LEU A 115 31.72 10.56 -6.40
CA LEU A 115 31.25 11.85 -5.84
C LEU A 115 31.72 13.07 -6.61
N ASN A 116 32.74 12.95 -7.46
CA ASN A 116 33.22 14.01 -8.34
C ASN A 116 32.47 14.05 -9.69
N GLY A 117 31.43 13.19 -9.84
CA GLY A 117 30.66 13.13 -11.08
C GLY A 117 31.34 12.37 -12.23
N VAL A 118 32.44 11.69 -11.96
CA VAL A 118 33.15 10.89 -12.96
C VAL A 118 32.51 9.51 -13.07
N LYS A 119 32.19 9.08 -14.30
CA LYS A 119 31.63 7.76 -14.57
C LYS A 119 32.69 6.68 -14.26
N VAL A 120 32.24 5.65 -13.51
CA VAL A 120 33.07 4.51 -13.09
C VAL A 120 32.56 3.25 -13.76
N ASN A 121 33.47 2.40 -14.23
CA ASN A 121 33.08 1.12 -14.80
C ASN A 121 32.66 0.15 -13.70
N GLU A 122 31.54 -0.52 -13.90
CA GLU A 122 30.94 -1.47 -12.93
C GLU A 122 31.94 -2.57 -12.50
N THR A 123 32.80 -3.02 -13.39
CA THR A 123 33.81 -4.06 -13.11
C THR A 123 34.95 -3.57 -12.20
N ASN A 124 35.12 -2.26 -12.03
CA ASN A 124 36.21 -1.64 -11.27
C ASN A 124 35.74 -0.83 -10.06
N ILE A 125 34.51 -1.07 -9.60
CA ILE A 125 33.98 -0.38 -8.44
C ILE A 125 34.68 -0.88 -7.17
N LYS A 126 35.37 0.03 -6.48
CA LYS A 126 35.99 -0.21 -5.16
C LYS A 126 34.99 0.09 -4.04
N PRO A 127 35.21 -0.42 -2.82
CA PRO A 127 34.42 0.00 -1.67
C PRO A 127 34.37 1.52 -1.55
N GLY A 128 33.17 2.07 -1.38
CA GLY A 128 32.98 3.52 -1.32
C GLY A 128 31.57 3.94 -1.64
N LEU A 129 31.40 5.26 -1.75
CA LEU A 129 30.12 5.92 -2.00
C LEU A 129 30.02 6.30 -3.48
N TYR A 130 28.91 5.92 -4.11
CA TYR A 130 28.66 6.15 -5.54
C TYR A 130 27.24 6.66 -5.78
N ILE A 131 27.05 7.29 -6.93
CA ILE A 131 25.73 7.63 -7.47
C ILE A 131 25.46 6.67 -8.64
N VAL A 132 24.36 5.93 -8.56
CA VAL A 132 23.89 5.07 -9.65
C VAL A 132 22.78 5.79 -10.38
N ARG A 133 22.92 5.89 -11.70
CA ARG A 133 21.90 6.43 -12.60
C ARG A 133 21.30 5.30 -13.43
N GLN A 134 19.97 5.25 -13.49
CA GLN A 134 19.20 4.36 -14.36
C GLN A 134 18.18 5.19 -15.13
N GLY A 135 18.40 5.42 -16.39
CA GLY A 135 17.59 6.34 -17.19
C GLY A 135 17.62 7.75 -16.63
N THR A 136 16.47 8.29 -16.25
CA THR A 136 16.33 9.64 -15.65
C THR A 136 16.49 9.66 -14.13
N LYS A 137 16.63 8.50 -13.49
CA LYS A 137 16.70 8.36 -12.03
C LYS A 137 18.13 8.20 -11.55
N ALA A 138 18.46 8.85 -10.43
CA ALA A 138 19.72 8.70 -9.77
C ALA A 138 19.53 8.37 -8.27
N ARG A 139 20.36 7.49 -7.73
CA ARG A 139 20.37 7.12 -6.31
C ARG A 139 21.79 6.99 -5.77
N LYS A 140 21.95 7.24 -4.49
CA LYS A 140 23.22 7.06 -3.77
C LYS A 140 23.32 5.63 -3.26
N ILE A 141 24.45 4.98 -3.44
CA ILE A 141 24.76 3.63 -2.96
C ILE A 141 26.08 3.60 -2.21
N ILE A 142 26.21 2.64 -1.29
CA ILE A 142 27.47 2.31 -0.62
C ILE A 142 27.89 0.91 -1.09
N VAL A 143 29.05 0.82 -1.67
CA VAL A 143 29.70 -0.46 -2.02
C VAL A 143 30.61 -0.84 -0.86
N LYS A 144 30.43 -2.04 -0.34
CA LYS A 144 31.23 -2.59 0.77
C LYS A 144 32.37 -3.46 0.26
#